data_faadf8455d7b65b0950bb2c20675cc99
#
_entry.id   faadf8455d7b65b0950bb2c20675cc99
#
_cell.length_a   1.000
_cell.length_b   1.000
_cell.length_c   1.000
_cell.angle_alpha   90.00
_cell.angle_beta   90.00
_cell.angle_gamma   90.00
#
_symmetry.space_group_name_H-M   'P 1'
#
loop_
_entity.id
_entity.type
_entity.pdbx_description
1 polymer ?
#
loop_
_entity_poly.entity_id
_entity_poly.type
_entity_poly.pdbx_seq_one_letter_code
_entity_poly.pdbx_strand_id
1 'polypeptide(L)'
;LFGFEPDAEPLGAPFFLMERVDGDVPNENPLYHLEGWLHDLAPADQAHHWLQGIDAIARLARIDPHACGLGFLAAADWHHDPLGQQLDYFRRHMDWAASLNRPYPHLQRAWAWLHAHRPAPEPGGLCWGDAKLGNCVFRNGRLVAMLDWEGCHLGSPVMDLAWWITIDRCLSEGYGVPRLPGLPGREASVARWEAASGLPATDLAYYEVFSAFKLASIMARIGTLPLV
;
A
#
# COMPACT_ATOMS: atom_id res chain seq x y z
N LEU A 1 7.35 18.46 -5.71
CA LEU A 1 6.17 19.29 -5.59
C LEU A 1 6.56 20.74 -5.83
N PHE A 2 5.90 21.44 -6.76
CA PHE A 2 6.16 22.86 -7.04
C PHE A 2 5.25 23.80 -6.23
N GLY A 3 4.02 23.38 -5.93
CA GLY A 3 3.10 24.16 -5.14
C GLY A 3 1.76 23.47 -4.96
N PHE A 4 0.97 24.01 -4.04
CA PHE A 4 -0.41 23.63 -3.78
C PHE A 4 -1.29 24.88 -3.88
N GLU A 5 -2.39 24.78 -4.63
CA GLU A 5 -3.40 25.81 -4.75
C GLU A 5 -4.69 25.33 -4.05
N PRO A 6 -5.02 25.91 -2.89
CA PRO A 6 -6.23 25.55 -2.15
C PRO A 6 -7.50 26.14 -2.75
N ASP A 7 -7.39 27.19 -3.60
CA ASP A 7 -8.54 27.84 -4.21
C ASP A 7 -9.04 27.02 -5.41
N ALA A 8 -10.33 26.77 -5.43
CA ALA A 8 -10.98 26.05 -6.51
C ALA A 8 -11.24 26.92 -7.76
N GLU A 9 -11.14 28.27 -7.66
CA GLU A 9 -11.49 29.19 -8.74
C GLU A 9 -10.71 28.91 -10.04
N PRO A 10 -9.38 28.65 -10.02
CA PRO A 10 -8.63 28.52 -11.25
C PRO A 10 -9.01 27.30 -12.12
N LEU A 11 -9.31 26.13 -11.48
CA LEU A 11 -9.56 24.87 -12.19
C LEU A 11 -10.84 24.15 -11.75
N GLY A 12 -11.65 24.76 -10.90
CA GLY A 12 -12.87 24.17 -10.37
C GLY A 12 -12.67 23.23 -9.16
N ALA A 13 -11.44 23.02 -8.73
CA ALA A 13 -11.07 22.22 -7.55
C ALA A 13 -9.69 22.63 -7.05
N PRO A 14 -9.37 22.45 -5.75
CA PRO A 14 -8.01 22.56 -5.25
C PRO A 14 -7.08 21.59 -6.01
N PHE A 15 -5.84 22.01 -6.26
CA PHE A 15 -4.87 21.19 -7.00
C PHE A 15 -3.44 21.42 -6.51
N PHE A 16 -2.55 20.52 -6.87
CA PHE A 16 -1.13 20.68 -6.69
C PHE A 16 -0.36 20.51 -8.01
N LEU A 17 0.79 21.16 -8.08
CA LEU A 17 1.71 21.04 -9.20
C LEU A 17 2.93 20.23 -8.76
N MET A 18 3.24 19.19 -9.53
CA MET A 18 4.41 18.36 -9.28
C MET A 18 5.23 18.17 -10.56
N GLU A 19 6.49 17.80 -10.40
CA GLU A 19 7.33 17.37 -11.51
C GLU A 19 6.71 16.14 -12.18
N ARG A 20 6.71 16.15 -13.52
CA ARG A 20 6.45 14.94 -14.27
C ARG A 20 7.72 14.10 -14.29
N VAL A 21 7.64 12.92 -13.73
CA VAL A 21 8.75 11.95 -13.73
C VAL A 21 8.56 11.00 -14.91
N ASP A 22 9.48 11.03 -15.88
CA ASP A 22 9.47 10.11 -16.99
C ASP A 22 10.01 8.73 -16.57
N GLY A 23 9.35 7.67 -17.03
CA GLY A 23 9.69 6.29 -16.73
C GLY A 23 8.52 5.36 -17.00
N ASP A 24 8.74 4.07 -16.76
CA ASP A 24 7.77 3.01 -16.96
C ASP A 24 7.22 2.55 -15.62
N VAL A 25 5.90 2.32 -15.59
CA VAL A 25 5.19 1.75 -14.43
C VAL A 25 4.74 0.34 -14.78
N PRO A 26 4.91 -0.66 -13.91
CA PRO A 26 4.33 -1.98 -14.13
C PRO A 26 2.81 -1.89 -14.25
N ASN A 27 2.26 -2.45 -15.33
CA ASN A 27 0.83 -2.37 -15.62
C ASN A 27 0.00 -3.26 -14.68
N GLU A 28 -1.18 -2.80 -14.31
CA GLU A 28 -2.16 -3.56 -13.54
C GLU A 28 -3.39 -3.95 -14.38
N ASN A 29 -3.55 -3.36 -15.56
CA ASN A 29 -4.55 -3.73 -16.54
C ASN A 29 -3.98 -3.57 -17.97
N PRO A 30 -3.67 -4.69 -18.64
CA PRO A 30 -3.64 -6.05 -18.10
C PRO A 30 -2.61 -6.24 -16.98
N LEU A 31 -2.73 -7.33 -16.20
CA LEU A 31 -1.84 -7.61 -15.08
C LEU A 31 -0.39 -7.80 -15.53
N TYR A 32 0.57 -7.21 -14.83
CA TYR A 32 2.01 -7.39 -15.10
C TYR A 32 2.49 -8.85 -14.97
N HIS A 33 1.67 -9.74 -14.40
CA HIS A 33 1.93 -11.18 -14.38
C HIS A 33 1.62 -11.87 -15.73
N LEU A 34 0.86 -11.21 -16.61
CA LEU A 34 0.41 -11.77 -17.89
C LEU A 34 1.14 -11.16 -19.09
N GLU A 35 1.40 -9.86 -19.04
CA GLU A 35 2.04 -9.13 -20.14
C GLU A 35 2.63 -7.79 -19.70
N GLY A 36 3.38 -7.17 -20.59
CA GLY A 36 3.99 -5.87 -20.38
C GLY A 36 5.49 -5.95 -20.11
N TRP A 37 6.12 -4.77 -20.03
CA TRP A 37 7.57 -4.69 -19.99
C TRP A 37 8.21 -5.48 -18.83
N LEU A 38 7.58 -5.48 -17.63
CA LEU A 38 8.09 -6.23 -16.47
C LEU A 38 8.00 -7.75 -16.69
N HIS A 39 6.89 -8.19 -17.32
CA HIS A 39 6.70 -9.61 -17.69
C HIS A 39 7.79 -10.09 -18.64
N ASP A 40 8.17 -9.27 -19.61
CA ASP A 40 9.09 -9.63 -20.68
C ASP A 40 10.57 -9.59 -20.25
N LEU A 41 10.85 -9.12 -19.04
CA LEU A 41 12.23 -9.13 -18.48
C LEU A 41 12.67 -10.54 -18.10
N ALA A 42 13.99 -10.74 -18.11
CA ALA A 42 14.58 -11.92 -17.51
C ALA A 42 14.29 -12.00 -15.99
N PRO A 43 14.18 -13.20 -15.40
CA PRO A 43 13.87 -13.35 -13.97
C PRO A 43 14.78 -12.57 -13.02
N ALA A 44 16.06 -12.40 -13.35
CA ALA A 44 16.99 -11.60 -12.54
C ALA A 44 16.63 -10.11 -12.53
N ASP A 45 16.15 -9.59 -13.67
CA ASP A 45 15.74 -8.20 -13.79
C ASP A 45 14.37 -7.97 -13.12
N GLN A 46 13.44 -8.94 -13.20
CA GLN A 46 12.20 -8.92 -12.43
C GLN A 46 12.49 -8.82 -10.92
N ALA A 47 13.42 -9.66 -10.42
CA ALA A 47 13.86 -9.62 -9.03
C ALA A 47 14.47 -8.27 -8.66
N HIS A 48 15.29 -7.71 -9.55
CA HIS A 48 15.94 -6.41 -9.32
C HIS A 48 14.92 -5.29 -9.13
N HIS A 49 13.87 -5.23 -9.97
CA HIS A 49 12.81 -4.21 -9.85
C HIS A 49 11.99 -4.39 -8.57
N TRP A 50 11.63 -5.63 -8.24
CA TRP A 50 10.92 -5.95 -6.99
C TRP A 50 11.69 -5.49 -5.75
N LEU A 51 12.99 -5.84 -5.68
CA LEU A 51 13.83 -5.53 -4.53
C LEU A 51 14.07 -4.03 -4.35
N GLN A 52 14.08 -3.24 -5.42
CA GLN A 52 14.14 -1.78 -5.30
C GLN A 52 12.90 -1.19 -4.63
N GLY A 53 11.70 -1.75 -4.89
CA GLY A 53 10.49 -1.38 -4.16
C GLY A 53 10.58 -1.72 -2.68
N ILE A 54 11.05 -2.93 -2.34
CA ILE A 54 11.30 -3.33 -0.95
C ILE A 54 12.31 -2.39 -0.27
N ASP A 55 13.40 -2.02 -0.95
CA ASP A 55 14.38 -1.08 -0.42
C ASP A 55 13.79 0.32 -0.20
N ALA A 56 12.88 0.74 -1.05
CA ALA A 56 12.18 2.03 -0.89
C ALA A 56 11.28 2.03 0.35
N ILE A 57 10.47 0.98 0.54
CA ILE A 57 9.64 0.80 1.74
C ILE A 57 10.52 0.73 3.01
N ALA A 58 11.66 0.02 2.95
CA ALA A 58 12.59 -0.07 4.06
C ALA A 58 13.22 1.29 4.41
N ARG A 59 13.47 2.16 3.42
CA ARG A 59 13.94 3.54 3.67
C ARG A 59 12.86 4.38 4.33
N LEU A 60 11.58 4.25 3.92
CA LEU A 60 10.45 4.94 4.57
C LEU A 60 10.32 4.55 6.04
N ALA A 61 10.50 3.28 6.36
CA ALA A 61 10.47 2.77 7.74
C ALA A 61 11.46 3.46 8.70
N ARG A 62 12.49 4.11 8.16
CA ARG A 62 13.53 4.81 8.93
C ARG A 62 13.29 6.32 9.06
N ILE A 63 12.25 6.84 8.44
CA ILE A 63 11.92 8.26 8.52
C ILE A 63 11.22 8.54 9.83
N ASP A 64 11.70 9.54 10.58
CA ASP A 64 10.95 10.12 11.68
C ASP A 64 9.93 11.11 11.10
N PRO A 65 8.63 10.78 11.13
CA PRO A 65 7.60 11.63 10.53
C PRO A 65 7.47 12.98 11.25
N HIS A 66 7.75 13.05 12.54
CA HIS A 66 7.67 14.30 13.29
C HIS A 66 8.84 15.24 12.94
N ALA A 67 10.05 14.69 12.80
CA ALA A 67 11.21 15.47 12.36
C ALA A 67 11.05 16.02 10.92
N CYS A 68 10.24 15.35 10.09
CA CYS A 68 9.92 15.77 8.71
C CYS A 68 8.68 16.67 8.60
N GLY A 69 8.06 17.07 9.71
CA GLY A 69 6.85 17.91 9.68
C GLY A 69 5.57 17.16 9.29
N LEU A 70 5.57 15.83 9.29
CA LEU A 70 4.44 14.98 8.91
C LEU A 70 3.55 14.61 10.10
N GLY A 71 3.72 15.24 11.26
CA GLY A 71 2.91 15.01 12.45
C GLY A 71 1.41 15.23 12.27
N PHE A 72 1.01 16.02 11.25
CA PHE A 72 -0.40 16.23 10.90
C PHE A 72 -1.11 14.95 10.42
N LEU A 73 -0.36 13.93 10.02
CA LEU A 73 -0.90 12.62 9.67
C LEU A 73 -1.45 11.86 10.88
N ALA A 74 -1.05 12.25 12.10
CA ALA A 74 -1.74 11.84 13.31
C ALA A 74 -3.04 12.64 13.40
N ALA A 75 -4.17 12.03 13.01
CA ALA A 75 -5.46 12.71 13.02
C ALA A 75 -5.80 13.22 14.44
N ALA A 76 -5.90 14.53 14.60
CA ALA A 76 -6.05 15.19 15.90
C ALA A 76 -7.34 14.79 16.67
N ASP A 77 -8.35 14.32 15.95
CA ASP A 77 -9.66 13.98 16.50
C ASP A 77 -9.82 12.47 16.84
N TRP A 78 -8.79 11.67 16.63
CA TRP A 78 -8.85 10.23 16.81
C TRP A 78 -8.02 9.84 18.03
N HIS A 79 -8.68 9.54 19.13
CA HIS A 79 -8.06 9.17 20.40
C HIS A 79 -7.39 7.77 20.40
N HIS A 80 -7.09 7.24 19.21
CA HIS A 80 -6.51 5.91 19.06
C HIS A 80 -5.05 5.99 18.62
N ASP A 81 -4.32 4.95 18.94
CA ASP A 81 -3.01 4.71 18.34
C ASP A 81 -3.11 4.56 16.80
N PRO A 82 -1.99 4.64 16.07
CA PRO A 82 -1.99 4.62 14.62
C PRO A 82 -2.72 3.42 14.00
N LEU A 83 -2.58 2.22 14.56
CA LEU A 83 -3.28 1.03 14.07
C LEU A 83 -4.80 1.15 14.32
N GLY A 84 -5.21 1.67 15.48
CA GLY A 84 -6.61 1.94 15.78
C GLY A 84 -7.25 2.87 14.77
N GLN A 85 -6.54 3.93 14.36
CA GLN A 85 -7.01 4.86 13.33
C GLN A 85 -7.26 4.15 12.00
N GLN A 86 -6.36 3.27 11.58
CA GLN A 86 -6.50 2.51 10.33
C GLN A 86 -7.67 1.49 10.41
N LEU A 87 -7.81 0.80 11.53
CA LEU A 87 -8.93 -0.12 11.74
C LEU A 87 -10.29 0.60 11.69
N ASP A 88 -10.39 1.78 12.31
CA ASP A 88 -11.60 2.59 12.30
C ASP A 88 -11.88 3.20 10.93
N TYR A 89 -10.85 3.62 10.19
CA TYR A 89 -11.00 4.10 8.83
C TYR A 89 -11.61 3.02 7.92
N PHE A 90 -11.02 1.82 7.90
CA PHE A 90 -11.52 0.73 7.06
C PHE A 90 -12.82 0.13 7.59
N ARG A 91 -13.13 0.22 8.88
CA ARG A 91 -14.44 -0.10 9.42
C ARG A 91 -15.52 0.81 8.83
N ARG A 92 -15.31 2.12 8.85
CA ARG A 92 -16.26 3.08 8.26
C ARG A 92 -16.40 2.88 6.75
N HIS A 93 -15.30 2.60 6.07
CA HIS A 93 -15.31 2.29 4.64
C HIS A 93 -16.15 1.04 4.33
N MET A 94 -16.00 -0.02 5.12
CA MET A 94 -16.80 -1.24 5.02
C MET A 94 -18.29 -0.96 5.29
N ASP A 95 -18.61 -0.21 6.35
CA ASP A 95 -19.99 0.11 6.71
C ASP A 95 -20.65 0.97 5.61
N TRP A 96 -19.91 1.91 5.04
CA TRP A 96 -20.37 2.69 3.90
C TRP A 96 -20.63 1.82 2.66
N ALA A 97 -19.70 0.94 2.29
CA ALA A 97 -19.90 0.02 1.18
C ALA A 97 -21.13 -0.90 1.41
N ALA A 98 -21.32 -1.38 2.63
CA ALA A 98 -22.48 -2.19 2.99
C ALA A 98 -23.80 -1.43 2.88
N SER A 99 -23.84 -0.13 3.21
CA SER A 99 -25.03 0.72 3.07
C SER A 99 -25.44 0.95 1.62
N LEU A 100 -24.49 0.87 0.68
CA LEU A 100 -24.75 1.08 -0.75
C LEU A 100 -25.18 -0.19 -1.48
N ASN A 101 -24.91 -1.36 -0.95
CA ASN A 101 -25.13 -2.62 -1.64
C ASN A 101 -25.75 -3.68 -0.70
N ARG A 102 -24.91 -4.39 0.04
CA ARG A 102 -25.31 -5.52 0.90
C ARG A 102 -24.31 -5.68 2.05
N PRO A 103 -24.72 -6.35 3.16
CA PRO A 103 -23.79 -6.71 4.21
C PRO A 103 -22.66 -7.64 3.72
N TYR A 104 -21.47 -7.45 4.27
CA TYR A 104 -20.28 -8.25 4.01
C TYR A 104 -19.88 -9.03 5.28
N PRO A 105 -20.51 -10.16 5.61
CA PRO A 105 -20.29 -10.86 6.88
C PRO A 105 -18.86 -11.39 7.04
N HIS A 106 -18.17 -11.68 5.94
CA HIS A 106 -16.74 -12.07 5.99
C HIS A 106 -15.86 -10.91 6.43
N LEU A 107 -16.11 -9.70 5.93
CA LEU A 107 -15.39 -8.50 6.35
C LEU A 107 -15.66 -8.15 7.81
N GLN A 108 -16.91 -8.31 8.26
CA GLN A 108 -17.27 -8.10 9.67
C GLN A 108 -16.51 -9.06 10.60
N ARG A 109 -16.39 -10.34 10.22
CA ARG A 109 -15.61 -11.33 10.97
C ARG A 109 -14.12 -11.01 10.96
N ALA A 110 -13.56 -10.61 9.81
CA ALA A 110 -12.17 -10.22 9.70
C ALA A 110 -11.86 -9.00 10.57
N TRP A 111 -12.71 -7.99 10.55
CA TRP A 111 -12.58 -6.82 11.41
C TRP A 111 -12.63 -7.19 12.91
N ALA A 112 -13.59 -8.03 13.31
CA ALA A 112 -13.69 -8.48 14.70
C ALA A 112 -12.45 -9.24 15.15
N TRP A 113 -11.87 -10.08 14.28
CA TRP A 113 -10.63 -10.79 14.55
C TRP A 113 -9.46 -9.82 14.69
N LEU A 114 -9.31 -8.88 13.74
CA LEU A 114 -8.25 -7.86 13.78
C LEU A 114 -8.32 -7.02 15.06
N HIS A 115 -9.52 -6.66 15.48
CA HIS A 115 -9.71 -5.90 16.71
C HIS A 115 -9.33 -6.69 17.97
N ALA A 116 -9.66 -7.99 18.01
CA ALA A 116 -9.39 -8.87 19.15
C ALA A 116 -7.92 -9.31 19.26
N HIS A 117 -7.16 -9.29 18.15
CA HIS A 117 -5.78 -9.81 18.08
C HIS A 117 -4.76 -8.71 17.81
N ARG A 118 -5.09 -7.47 18.15
CA ARG A 118 -4.18 -6.33 17.91
C ARG A 118 -2.81 -6.56 18.54
N PRO A 119 -1.74 -6.27 17.80
CA PRO A 119 -0.38 -6.15 18.40
C PRO A 119 -0.35 -5.11 19.52
N ALA A 120 0.68 -5.19 20.33
CA ALA A 120 0.98 -4.14 21.31
C ALA A 120 1.16 -2.79 20.58
N PRO A 121 0.68 -1.68 21.17
CA PRO A 121 0.90 -0.36 20.59
C PRO A 121 2.40 -0.09 20.40
N GLU A 122 2.75 0.40 19.23
CA GLU A 122 4.11 0.84 18.91
C GLU A 122 4.08 2.28 18.35
N PRO A 123 5.19 3.02 18.47
CA PRO A 123 5.28 4.34 17.85
C PRO A 123 5.01 4.23 16.35
N GLY A 124 4.16 5.12 15.83
CA GLY A 124 3.86 5.15 14.41
C GLY A 124 5.06 5.64 13.58
N GLY A 125 5.48 4.85 12.61
CA GLY A 125 6.36 5.27 11.54
C GLY A 125 5.56 5.80 10.35
N LEU A 126 6.26 6.26 9.30
CA LEU A 126 5.64 6.68 8.06
C LEU A 126 5.33 5.46 7.20
N CYS A 127 4.06 5.32 6.81
CA CYS A 127 3.59 4.34 5.84
C CYS A 127 3.19 5.04 4.54
N TRP A 128 3.57 4.48 3.40
CA TRP A 128 3.12 4.92 2.09
C TRP A 128 1.62 4.66 1.89
N GLY A 129 1.15 3.53 2.40
CA GLY A 129 -0.26 3.17 2.42
C GLY A 129 -0.73 2.40 1.20
N ASP A 130 -0.21 2.67 -0.01
CA ASP A 130 -0.47 1.87 -1.21
C ASP A 130 0.85 1.42 -1.87
N ALA A 131 1.69 0.79 -1.05
CA ALA A 131 2.98 0.26 -1.44
C ALA A 131 2.84 -0.94 -2.40
N LYS A 132 2.98 -0.71 -3.71
CA LYS A 132 2.87 -1.73 -4.75
C LYS A 132 3.71 -1.38 -5.97
N LEU A 133 4.03 -2.39 -6.80
CA LEU A 133 4.79 -2.20 -8.03
C LEU A 133 4.12 -1.22 -9.00
N GLY A 134 2.79 -1.27 -9.13
CA GLY A 134 2.01 -0.37 -9.99
C GLY A 134 2.09 1.10 -9.60
N ASN A 135 2.65 1.44 -8.43
CA ASN A 135 2.88 2.80 -7.99
C ASN A 135 4.39 3.19 -8.01
N CYS A 136 5.21 2.37 -8.65
CA CYS A 136 6.65 2.59 -8.81
C CYS A 136 6.99 3.01 -10.24
N VAL A 137 7.67 4.14 -10.42
CA VAL A 137 8.20 4.58 -11.71
C VAL A 137 9.64 4.14 -11.85
N PHE A 138 9.93 3.39 -12.92
CA PHE A 138 11.27 2.92 -13.22
C PHE A 138 11.83 3.58 -14.49
N ARG A 139 13.08 3.94 -14.46
CA ARG A 139 13.80 4.49 -15.63
C ARG A 139 15.21 3.91 -15.68
N ASN A 140 15.57 3.31 -16.82
CA ASN A 140 16.86 2.65 -17.02
C ASN A 140 17.16 1.60 -15.92
N GLY A 141 16.14 0.79 -15.56
CA GLY A 141 16.26 -0.25 -14.54
C GLY A 141 16.32 0.26 -13.09
N ARG A 142 16.07 1.55 -12.84
CA ARG A 142 16.13 2.16 -11.50
C ARG A 142 14.78 2.73 -11.09
N LEU A 143 14.39 2.49 -9.85
CA LEU A 143 13.25 3.17 -9.23
C LEU A 143 13.58 4.66 -9.09
N VAL A 144 12.80 5.52 -9.74
CA VAL A 144 13.00 6.98 -9.76
C VAL A 144 11.89 7.76 -9.06
N ALA A 145 10.69 7.18 -8.89
CA ALA A 145 9.62 7.79 -8.12
C ALA A 145 8.67 6.74 -7.53
N MET A 146 8.04 7.10 -6.44
CA MET A 146 6.92 6.41 -5.81
C MET A 146 5.71 7.33 -5.89
N LEU A 147 4.59 6.82 -6.39
CA LEU A 147 3.38 7.57 -6.67
C LEU A 147 2.26 7.18 -5.69
N ASP A 148 1.13 7.88 -5.79
CA ASP A 148 -0.12 7.53 -5.10
C ASP A 148 0.01 7.52 -3.57
N TRP A 149 0.35 8.67 -3.02
CA TRP A 149 0.54 8.89 -1.59
C TRP A 149 -0.75 9.26 -0.84
N GLU A 150 -1.91 9.17 -1.48
CA GLU A 150 -3.19 9.52 -0.85
C GLU A 150 -3.54 8.62 0.36
N GLY A 151 -3.01 7.40 0.37
CA GLY A 151 -3.12 6.46 1.50
C GLY A 151 -2.09 6.67 2.61
N CYS A 152 -1.23 7.69 2.52
CA CYS A 152 -0.14 7.93 3.47
C CYS A 152 -0.66 8.17 4.88
N HIS A 153 -0.09 7.47 5.85
CA HIS A 153 -0.52 7.55 7.24
C HIS A 153 0.62 7.21 8.22
N LEU A 154 0.40 7.45 9.50
CA LEU A 154 1.26 6.90 10.54
C LEU A 154 0.80 5.48 10.90
N GLY A 155 1.76 4.57 11.05
CA GLY A 155 1.47 3.17 11.37
C GLY A 155 2.73 2.37 11.61
N SER A 156 2.59 1.07 11.86
CA SER A 156 3.74 0.17 11.82
C SER A 156 4.32 0.13 10.41
N PRO A 157 5.62 0.37 10.21
CA PRO A 157 6.25 0.25 8.89
C PRO A 157 6.09 -1.13 8.23
N VAL A 158 5.80 -2.16 9.02
CA VAL A 158 5.50 -3.52 8.55
C VAL A 158 4.20 -3.55 7.73
N MET A 159 3.31 -2.57 7.88
CA MET A 159 2.06 -2.48 7.11
C MET A 159 2.31 -2.37 5.60
N ASP A 160 3.28 -1.56 5.18
CA ASP A 160 3.62 -1.42 3.75
C ASP A 160 4.25 -2.69 3.20
N LEU A 161 5.11 -3.37 3.96
CA LEU A 161 5.66 -4.67 3.58
C LEU A 161 4.55 -5.73 3.42
N ALA A 162 3.64 -5.78 4.37
CA ALA A 162 2.49 -6.69 4.33
C ALA A 162 1.58 -6.40 3.14
N TRP A 163 1.33 -5.12 2.85
CA TRP A 163 0.53 -4.69 1.70
C TRP A 163 1.21 -5.07 0.39
N TRP A 164 2.52 -4.80 0.23
CA TRP A 164 3.31 -5.17 -0.94
C TRP A 164 3.19 -6.65 -1.29
N ILE A 165 3.36 -7.52 -0.28
CA ILE A 165 3.26 -8.98 -0.44
C ILE A 165 1.82 -9.39 -0.76
N THR A 166 0.85 -8.82 -0.07
CA THR A 166 -0.57 -9.20 -0.19
C THR A 166 -1.16 -8.77 -1.53
N ILE A 167 -0.86 -7.55 -2.01
CA ILE A 167 -1.40 -7.06 -3.29
C ILE A 167 -0.85 -7.87 -4.48
N ASP A 168 0.45 -8.17 -4.49
CA ASP A 168 1.07 -8.99 -5.53
C ASP A 168 0.46 -10.41 -5.57
N ARG A 169 0.26 -11.00 -4.39
CA ARG A 169 -0.42 -12.30 -4.29
C ARG A 169 -1.88 -12.24 -4.76
N CYS A 170 -2.57 -11.15 -4.51
CA CYS A 170 -3.92 -10.95 -5.04
C CYS A 170 -3.91 -10.83 -6.56
N LEU A 171 -2.96 -10.06 -7.13
CA LEU A 171 -2.84 -9.84 -8.59
C LEU A 171 -2.35 -11.09 -9.33
N SER A 172 -1.83 -12.10 -8.63
CA SER A 172 -1.47 -13.42 -9.20
C SER A 172 -2.46 -14.50 -8.79
N GLU A 173 -2.28 -15.08 -7.60
CA GLU A 173 -3.12 -16.20 -7.11
C GLU A 173 -4.61 -15.83 -7.03
N GLY A 174 -4.92 -14.59 -6.62
CA GLY A 174 -6.29 -14.10 -6.49
C GLY A 174 -7.04 -14.04 -7.82
N TYR A 175 -6.34 -13.76 -8.91
CA TYR A 175 -6.87 -13.81 -10.28
C TYR A 175 -6.65 -15.17 -10.97
N GLY A 176 -6.02 -16.14 -10.30
CA GLY A 176 -5.75 -17.47 -10.86
C GLY A 176 -4.69 -17.45 -11.98
N VAL A 177 -3.80 -16.45 -11.97
CA VAL A 177 -2.71 -16.35 -12.96
C VAL A 177 -1.37 -16.72 -12.31
N PRO A 178 -0.42 -17.30 -13.07
CA PRO A 178 0.90 -17.61 -12.57
C PRO A 178 1.63 -16.35 -12.14
N ARG A 179 2.24 -16.37 -10.97
CA ARG A 179 3.14 -15.31 -10.53
C ARG A 179 4.43 -15.32 -11.35
N LEU A 180 4.95 -14.14 -11.71
CA LEU A 180 6.23 -14.02 -12.42
C LEU A 180 7.35 -14.75 -11.67
N PRO A 181 8.11 -15.63 -12.34
CA PRO A 181 9.06 -16.54 -11.68
C PRO A 181 10.27 -15.83 -11.08
N GLY A 182 10.59 -14.61 -11.56
CA GLY A 182 11.70 -13.83 -11.04
C GLY A 182 11.39 -13.01 -9.79
N LEU A 183 10.12 -12.80 -9.45
CA LEU A 183 9.78 -12.01 -8.27
C LEU A 183 10.11 -12.78 -6.98
N PRO A 184 10.93 -12.22 -6.06
CA PRO A 184 11.22 -12.84 -4.78
C PRO A 184 9.96 -13.20 -3.99
N GLY A 185 9.95 -14.37 -3.37
CA GLY A 185 8.86 -14.81 -2.51
C GLY A 185 8.79 -14.02 -1.19
N ARG A 186 7.79 -14.36 -0.37
CA ARG A 186 7.52 -13.71 0.92
C ARG A 186 8.75 -13.66 1.82
N GLU A 187 9.38 -14.80 2.06
CA GLU A 187 10.53 -14.93 2.98
C GLU A 187 11.73 -14.10 2.51
N ALA A 188 12.01 -14.12 1.20
CA ALA A 188 13.11 -13.35 0.62
C ALA A 188 12.82 -11.83 0.67
N SER A 189 11.57 -11.42 0.47
CA SER A 189 11.13 -10.03 0.58
C SER A 189 11.24 -9.52 2.02
N VAL A 190 10.83 -10.32 3.00
CA VAL A 190 10.95 -10.02 4.43
C VAL A 190 12.43 -9.89 4.82
N ALA A 191 13.25 -10.87 4.50
CA ALA A 191 14.68 -10.83 4.81
C ALA A 191 15.38 -9.60 4.20
N ARG A 192 15.01 -9.22 2.95
CA ARG A 192 15.54 -8.01 2.31
C ARG A 192 15.10 -6.75 3.05
N TRP A 193 13.83 -6.66 3.41
CA TRP A 193 13.29 -5.50 4.13
C TRP A 193 13.94 -5.33 5.50
N GLU A 194 14.08 -6.43 6.28
CA GLU A 194 14.74 -6.41 7.59
C GLU A 194 16.20 -5.98 7.47
N ALA A 195 16.92 -6.53 6.50
CA ALA A 195 18.32 -6.16 6.25
C ALA A 195 18.47 -4.69 5.86
N ALA A 196 17.53 -4.14 5.07
CA ALA A 196 17.61 -2.77 4.56
C ALA A 196 17.08 -1.73 5.57
N SER A 197 16.05 -2.07 6.35
CA SER A 197 15.47 -1.18 7.37
C SER A 197 16.23 -1.20 8.69
N GLY A 198 16.83 -2.35 9.04
CA GLY A 198 17.39 -2.63 10.35
C GLY A 198 16.33 -2.93 11.42
N LEU A 199 15.08 -3.13 11.03
CA LEU A 199 13.94 -3.40 11.88
C LEU A 199 13.45 -4.85 11.71
N PRO A 200 12.95 -5.55 12.74
CA PRO A 200 12.29 -6.82 12.58
C PRO A 200 10.90 -6.63 11.98
N ALA A 201 10.45 -7.54 11.12
CA ALA A 201 9.09 -7.57 10.56
C ALA A 201 8.10 -8.18 11.59
N THR A 202 8.01 -7.57 12.76
CA THR A 202 7.18 -8.04 13.87
C THR A 202 5.70 -8.03 13.47
N ASP A 203 4.97 -9.05 13.92
CA ASP A 203 3.53 -9.19 13.67
C ASP A 203 3.10 -9.16 12.20
N LEU A 204 4.02 -9.49 11.26
CA LEU A 204 3.75 -9.47 9.82
C LEU A 204 2.48 -10.24 9.46
N ALA A 205 2.24 -11.41 10.04
CA ALA A 205 1.04 -12.20 9.76
C ALA A 205 -0.26 -11.46 10.12
N TYR A 206 -0.27 -10.68 11.19
CA TYR A 206 -1.40 -9.81 11.52
C TYR A 206 -1.60 -8.74 10.46
N TYR A 207 -0.53 -8.09 10.02
CA TYR A 207 -0.61 -7.03 8.99
C TYR A 207 -0.94 -7.57 7.60
N GLU A 208 -0.60 -8.83 7.28
CA GLU A 208 -1.09 -9.51 6.07
C GLU A 208 -2.61 -9.73 6.11
N VAL A 209 -3.17 -10.12 7.27
CA VAL A 209 -4.63 -10.21 7.46
C VAL A 209 -5.28 -8.83 7.36
N PHE A 210 -4.67 -7.79 7.96
CA PHE A 210 -5.14 -6.42 7.82
C PHE A 210 -5.11 -5.96 6.36
N SER A 211 -4.05 -6.25 5.62
CA SER A 211 -3.93 -5.93 4.19
C SER A 211 -5.02 -6.60 3.34
N ALA A 212 -5.31 -7.88 3.60
CA ALA A 212 -6.39 -8.59 2.93
C ALA A 212 -7.78 -7.99 3.26
N PHE A 213 -8.01 -7.60 4.51
CA PHE A 213 -9.24 -6.91 4.95
C PHE A 213 -9.38 -5.54 4.28
N LYS A 214 -8.30 -4.74 4.25
CA LYS A 214 -8.22 -3.45 3.57
C LYS A 214 -8.59 -3.61 2.09
N LEU A 215 -7.91 -4.51 1.38
CA LEU A 215 -8.17 -4.75 -0.04
C LEU A 215 -9.61 -5.17 -0.30
N ALA A 216 -10.13 -6.12 0.47
CA ALA A 216 -11.50 -6.59 0.32
C ALA A 216 -12.53 -5.49 0.61
N SER A 217 -12.25 -4.57 1.55
CA SER A 217 -13.08 -3.41 1.84
C SER A 217 -13.10 -2.43 0.67
N ILE A 218 -11.94 -2.19 0.03
CA ILE A 218 -11.83 -1.35 -1.18
C ILE A 218 -12.59 -1.99 -2.35
N MET A 219 -12.41 -3.29 -2.57
CA MET A 219 -13.09 -4.02 -3.65
C MET A 219 -14.61 -4.06 -3.43
N ALA A 220 -15.08 -4.19 -2.20
CA ALA A 220 -16.50 -4.08 -1.87
C ALA A 220 -17.08 -2.74 -2.30
N ARG A 221 -16.35 -1.64 -2.16
CA ARG A 221 -16.74 -0.30 -2.60
C ARG A 221 -16.71 -0.18 -4.13
N ILE A 222 -15.63 -0.64 -4.76
CA ILE A 222 -15.52 -0.61 -6.24
C ILE A 222 -16.67 -1.37 -6.87
N GLY A 223 -17.04 -2.53 -6.33
CA GLY A 223 -18.19 -3.32 -6.79
C GLY A 223 -19.56 -2.65 -6.64
N THR A 224 -19.67 -1.47 -5.99
CA THR A 224 -20.89 -0.65 -5.95
C THR A 224 -20.95 0.41 -7.05
N LEU A 225 -19.83 0.64 -7.78
CA LEU A 225 -19.80 1.60 -8.87
C LEU A 225 -20.51 1.03 -10.08
N PRO A 226 -21.26 1.87 -10.85
CA PRO A 226 -21.80 1.44 -12.13
C PRO A 226 -20.64 0.98 -13.04
N LEU A 227 -20.83 -0.15 -13.69
CA LEU A 227 -19.93 -0.56 -14.77
C LEU A 227 -20.11 0.47 -15.90
N VAL A 228 -19.07 1.24 -16.19
CA VAL A 228 -19.01 2.20 -17.30
C VAL A 228 -18.65 1.45 -18.56
#